data_18fad4e67f6039e1d925f946a0081f80
#
_entry.id   18fad4e67f6039e1d925f946a0081f80
#
_cell.length_a   1.000
_cell.length_b   1.000
_cell.length_c   1.000
_cell.angle_alpha   90.00
_cell.angle_beta   90.00
_cell.angle_gamma   90.00
#
_symmetry.space_group_name_H-M   'P 1'
#
loop_
_entity.id
_entity.type
_entity.pdbx_description
1 polymer ?
#
loop_
_entity_poly.entity_id
_entity_poly.type
_entity_poly.pdbx_seq_one_letter_code
_entity_poly.pdbx_strand_id
1 'polypeptide(L)'
;MHRFTKIVATLGPASSDLATLTRLVEAGVDVVRLNFSHGKADDHRARVETLAVAAARAGRTVGVMADLQGPKIRVGKFAENKVMLKGGQAFVFDIECTLGDEGRVGLDYPELVNDVEPGAVLLLDDGRIVMDVKSVNATQIHCTVRHGGELSNNKGINRQGGGLSAPALTPKDMEDIKIAASLNVDYVAVSFPKSGADMRQARELLRAAGSNALLIAKIERVEAIPALEEILDASDGAMVARGDLAVEVGDAAVPAMQKRIIRVSREMNKLVITATQMMESMISSPVPTRAEVSDVANAVLDGTDAVMLSAETASGKYPVETVEAMSRICVEAEKSAEVKLDQEFLTRVFTRIDQSIAMAALFSAFHLKVKAIATLTQSGSTSLWMSRLNSGVPIYALTPEVRTRYKLSMYRGVTPLMIKLDPDADRDRMLVDAEAELLRSGAVQVGDLIVLSFGEPIGVPGGTNTLKIVKVGEYRQLSTVI
;
A
#
# COMPACT_ATOMS: atom_id res chain seq x y z
N MET A 1 12.76 14.05 -14.08
CA MET A 1 12.50 14.53 -12.72
C MET A 1 12.21 13.33 -11.85
N HIS A 2 12.71 13.28 -10.63
CA HIS A 2 12.53 12.13 -9.74
C HIS A 2 11.12 12.17 -9.12
N ARG A 3 10.35 11.08 -9.23
CA ARG A 3 9.03 10.95 -8.59
C ARG A 3 9.21 10.45 -7.16
N PHE A 4 8.61 11.12 -6.19
CA PHE A 4 8.66 10.72 -4.77
C PHE A 4 7.56 9.72 -4.41
N THR A 5 6.32 9.99 -4.82
CA THR A 5 5.16 9.09 -4.55
C THR A 5 5.31 7.77 -5.30
N LYS A 6 5.14 6.66 -4.63
CA LYS A 6 5.29 5.32 -5.21
C LYS A 6 4.03 4.87 -5.95
N ILE A 7 4.18 3.93 -6.87
CA ILE A 7 3.06 3.31 -7.59
C ILE A 7 3.01 1.84 -7.28
N VAL A 8 1.85 1.40 -6.77
CA VAL A 8 1.51 -0.02 -6.59
C VAL A 8 0.62 -0.45 -7.76
N ALA A 9 1.00 -1.49 -8.48
CA ALA A 9 0.22 -2.02 -9.60
C ALA A 9 -0.25 -3.45 -9.30
N THR A 10 -1.54 -3.73 -9.46
CA THR A 10 -2.07 -5.08 -9.30
C THR A 10 -1.79 -5.91 -10.55
N LEU A 11 -1.20 -7.09 -10.35
CA LEU A 11 -0.97 -8.05 -11.42
C LEU A 11 -2.21 -8.92 -11.67
N GLY A 12 -2.51 -9.13 -12.93
CA GLY A 12 -3.63 -9.95 -13.38
C GLY A 12 -3.46 -10.37 -14.85
N PRO A 13 -4.52 -10.85 -15.50
CA PRO A 13 -4.43 -11.33 -16.88
C PRO A 13 -3.81 -10.33 -17.87
N ALA A 14 -4.06 -9.03 -17.68
CA ALA A 14 -3.55 -7.98 -18.57
C ALA A 14 -2.07 -7.62 -18.35
N SER A 15 -1.44 -8.12 -17.28
CA SER A 15 -0.10 -7.69 -16.85
C SER A 15 0.80 -8.87 -16.41
N SER A 16 0.45 -10.12 -16.79
CA SER A 16 1.22 -11.30 -16.35
C SER A 16 2.30 -11.73 -17.34
N ASP A 17 2.25 -11.27 -18.60
CA ASP A 17 3.30 -11.59 -19.56
C ASP A 17 4.56 -10.74 -19.36
N LEU A 18 5.71 -11.30 -19.72
CA LEU A 18 7.00 -10.68 -19.46
C LEU A 18 7.20 -9.32 -20.18
N ALA A 19 6.66 -9.17 -21.39
CA ALA A 19 6.85 -7.95 -22.16
C ALA A 19 6.06 -6.80 -21.54
N THR A 20 4.78 -7.02 -21.24
CA THR A 20 3.94 -6.04 -20.56
C THR A 20 4.47 -5.70 -19.17
N LEU A 21 4.88 -6.72 -18.39
CA LEU A 21 5.40 -6.50 -17.05
C LEU A 21 6.71 -5.70 -17.06
N THR A 22 7.60 -5.95 -18.05
CA THR A 22 8.82 -5.14 -18.21
C THR A 22 8.47 -3.68 -18.49
N ARG A 23 7.53 -3.41 -19.41
CA ARG A 23 7.07 -2.05 -19.70
C ARG A 23 6.41 -1.36 -18.49
N LEU A 24 5.64 -2.10 -17.68
CA LEU A 24 5.07 -1.57 -16.42
C LEU A 24 6.16 -1.13 -15.43
N VAL A 25 7.20 -1.95 -15.28
CA VAL A 25 8.35 -1.63 -14.42
C VAL A 25 9.11 -0.40 -14.96
N GLU A 26 9.35 -0.33 -16.27
CA GLU A 26 9.97 0.83 -16.93
C GLU A 26 9.11 2.10 -16.81
N ALA A 27 7.78 1.98 -16.91
CA ALA A 27 6.83 3.08 -16.73
C ALA A 27 6.80 3.64 -15.30
N GLY A 28 7.31 2.86 -14.32
CA GLY A 28 7.51 3.39 -12.98
C GLY A 28 6.84 2.63 -11.84
N VAL A 29 6.41 1.39 -12.03
CA VAL A 29 5.90 0.56 -10.92
C VAL A 29 7.00 0.34 -9.89
N ASP A 30 6.69 0.57 -8.61
CA ASP A 30 7.61 0.40 -7.49
C ASP A 30 7.28 -0.86 -6.67
N VAL A 31 5.99 -1.23 -6.61
CA VAL A 31 5.50 -2.43 -5.92
C VAL A 31 4.43 -3.09 -6.77
N VAL A 32 4.44 -4.41 -6.86
CA VAL A 32 3.33 -5.17 -7.43
C VAL A 32 2.45 -5.74 -6.34
N ARG A 33 1.13 -5.73 -6.59
CA ARG A 33 0.13 -6.34 -5.71
C ARG A 33 -0.35 -7.65 -6.31
N LEU A 34 -0.30 -8.72 -5.52
CA LEU A 34 -0.92 -10.01 -5.78
C LEU A 34 -2.23 -10.08 -5.01
N ASN A 35 -3.37 -10.06 -5.71
CA ASN A 35 -4.68 -10.13 -5.08
C ASN A 35 -5.08 -11.58 -4.81
N PHE A 36 -5.01 -12.02 -3.56
CA PHE A 36 -5.33 -13.39 -3.15
C PHE A 36 -6.84 -13.72 -3.14
N SER A 37 -7.69 -12.73 -3.45
CA SER A 37 -9.10 -13.01 -3.78
C SER A 37 -9.27 -13.74 -5.12
N HIS A 38 -8.24 -13.73 -5.98
CA HIS A 38 -8.25 -14.28 -7.33
C HIS A 38 -6.97 -15.04 -7.64
N GLY A 39 -7.07 -16.09 -8.42
CA GLY A 39 -5.93 -16.93 -8.81
C GLY A 39 -5.59 -18.00 -7.77
N LYS A 40 -4.67 -18.88 -8.15
CA LYS A 40 -4.15 -19.95 -7.30
C LYS A 40 -2.69 -19.65 -6.90
N ALA A 41 -2.16 -20.39 -5.94
CA ALA A 41 -0.77 -20.25 -5.49
C ALA A 41 0.25 -20.29 -6.64
N ASP A 42 0.05 -21.17 -7.61
CA ASP A 42 0.95 -21.31 -8.76
C ASP A 42 0.88 -20.11 -9.71
N ASP A 43 -0.31 -19.49 -9.87
CA ASP A 43 -0.45 -18.26 -10.66
C ASP A 43 0.34 -17.11 -10.02
N HIS A 44 0.27 -17.00 -8.69
CA HIS A 44 1.03 -15.98 -7.96
C HIS A 44 2.53 -16.24 -8.03
N ARG A 45 2.97 -17.50 -7.93
CA ARG A 45 4.37 -17.89 -8.08
C ARG A 45 4.91 -17.50 -9.45
N ALA A 46 4.20 -17.87 -10.53
CA ALA A 46 4.59 -17.54 -11.90
C ALA A 46 4.71 -16.01 -12.11
N ARG A 47 3.80 -15.22 -11.52
CA ARG A 47 3.88 -13.75 -11.57
C ARG A 47 5.11 -13.21 -10.87
N VAL A 48 5.46 -13.73 -9.68
CA VAL A 48 6.66 -13.31 -8.94
C VAL A 48 7.94 -13.67 -9.73
N GLU A 49 8.00 -14.85 -10.32
CA GLU A 49 9.14 -15.27 -11.15
C GLU A 49 9.26 -14.38 -12.39
N THR A 50 8.17 -14.10 -13.08
CA THR A 50 8.15 -13.19 -14.24
C THR A 50 8.57 -11.77 -13.85
N LEU A 51 8.11 -11.27 -12.68
CA LEU A 51 8.51 -9.97 -12.16
C LEU A 51 10.02 -9.89 -11.91
N ALA A 52 10.62 -10.93 -11.34
CA ALA A 52 12.06 -10.94 -11.07
C ALA A 52 12.87 -10.73 -12.36
N VAL A 53 12.45 -11.38 -13.47
CA VAL A 53 13.08 -11.21 -14.78
C VAL A 53 12.82 -9.81 -15.34
N ALA A 54 11.58 -9.29 -15.25
CA ALA A 54 11.21 -7.97 -15.73
C ALA A 54 11.98 -6.87 -15.00
N ALA A 55 12.04 -6.94 -13.67
CA ALA A 55 12.75 -5.98 -12.82
C ALA A 55 14.27 -5.98 -13.11
N ALA A 56 14.87 -7.16 -13.32
CA ALA A 56 16.28 -7.29 -13.70
C ALA A 56 16.56 -6.65 -15.07
N ARG A 57 15.69 -6.86 -16.07
CA ARG A 57 15.81 -6.24 -17.39
C ARG A 57 15.72 -4.72 -17.35
N ALA A 58 14.79 -4.20 -16.54
CA ALA A 58 14.59 -2.76 -16.36
C ALA A 58 15.65 -2.12 -15.41
N GLY A 59 16.52 -2.91 -14.78
CA GLY A 59 17.49 -2.41 -13.80
C GLY A 59 16.86 -1.79 -12.56
N ARG A 60 15.65 -2.21 -12.19
CA ARG A 60 14.88 -1.61 -11.08
C ARG A 60 14.61 -2.61 -9.95
N THR A 61 14.45 -2.06 -8.74
CA THR A 61 13.95 -2.81 -7.58
C THR A 61 12.44 -2.64 -7.50
N VAL A 62 11.70 -3.75 -7.47
CA VAL A 62 10.23 -3.75 -7.35
C VAL A 62 9.84 -4.69 -6.22
N GLY A 63 9.13 -4.15 -5.21
CA GLY A 63 8.63 -4.94 -4.10
C GLY A 63 7.39 -5.75 -4.46
N VAL A 64 7.06 -6.74 -3.64
CA VAL A 64 5.87 -7.60 -3.81
C VAL A 64 4.97 -7.50 -2.59
N MET A 65 3.68 -7.23 -2.81
CA MET A 65 2.64 -7.18 -1.79
C MET A 65 1.60 -8.28 -2.03
N ALA A 66 1.39 -9.16 -1.07
CA ALA A 66 0.25 -10.06 -1.03
C ALA A 66 -0.92 -9.37 -0.34
N ASP A 67 -2.08 -9.33 -0.98
CA ASP A 67 -3.30 -8.73 -0.43
C ASP A 67 -4.31 -9.84 -0.15
N LEU A 68 -4.54 -10.12 1.15
CA LEU A 68 -5.43 -11.18 1.63
C LEU A 68 -6.88 -10.85 1.34
N GLN A 69 -7.68 -11.88 1.12
CA GLN A 69 -9.10 -11.71 0.78
C GLN A 69 -9.92 -11.11 1.91
N GLY A 70 -9.68 -11.57 3.16
CA GLY A 70 -10.51 -11.24 4.29
C GLY A 70 -11.93 -11.85 4.24
N PRO A 71 -12.76 -11.53 5.21
CA PRO A 71 -14.13 -12.05 5.34
C PRO A 71 -15.11 -11.26 4.45
N LYS A 72 -14.89 -11.27 3.12
CA LYS A 72 -15.84 -10.63 2.20
C LYS A 72 -17.08 -11.50 2.09
N ILE A 73 -18.19 -11.02 2.65
CA ILE A 73 -19.50 -11.70 2.62
C ILE A 73 -20.10 -11.56 1.22
N ARG A 74 -20.66 -12.65 0.70
CA ARG A 74 -21.20 -12.69 -0.66
C ARG A 74 -22.56 -13.39 -0.71
N VAL A 75 -23.40 -12.96 -1.66
CA VAL A 75 -24.57 -13.75 -2.04
C VAL A 75 -24.15 -15.05 -2.73
N GLY A 76 -24.99 -16.06 -2.63
CA GLY A 76 -24.84 -17.32 -3.33
C GLY A 76 -25.03 -17.21 -4.85
N LYS A 77 -25.41 -18.32 -5.46
CA LYS A 77 -25.61 -18.41 -6.93
C LYS A 77 -27.09 -18.36 -7.27
N PHE A 78 -27.43 -17.77 -8.40
CA PHE A 78 -28.73 -17.73 -9.00
C PHE A 78 -28.87 -18.79 -10.13
N ALA A 79 -30.05 -19.33 -10.30
CA ALA A 79 -30.36 -20.30 -11.37
C ALA A 79 -29.98 -19.76 -12.76
N GLU A 80 -30.31 -18.50 -13.02
CA GLU A 80 -30.06 -17.81 -14.30
C GLU A 80 -28.77 -16.93 -14.23
N ASN A 81 -27.84 -17.21 -13.28
CA ASN A 81 -26.62 -16.45 -13.00
C ASN A 81 -26.83 -15.02 -12.49
N LYS A 82 -27.99 -14.44 -12.69
CA LYS A 82 -28.34 -13.08 -12.28
C LYS A 82 -29.85 -12.91 -12.20
N VAL A 83 -30.28 -11.89 -11.47
CA VAL A 83 -31.68 -11.46 -11.37
C VAL A 83 -31.77 -9.95 -11.47
N MET A 84 -32.93 -9.44 -11.93
CA MET A 84 -33.21 -8.02 -11.97
C MET A 84 -34.15 -7.66 -10.83
N LEU A 85 -33.63 -6.96 -9.82
CA LEU A 85 -34.39 -6.53 -8.66
C LEU A 85 -35.02 -5.16 -8.89
N LYS A 86 -36.26 -4.98 -8.40
CA LYS A 86 -37.02 -3.73 -8.55
C LYS A 86 -37.25 -3.07 -7.19
N GLY A 87 -37.25 -1.76 -7.16
CA GLY A 87 -37.59 -1.00 -5.95
C GLY A 87 -38.98 -1.39 -5.42
N GLY A 88 -39.11 -1.58 -4.11
CA GLY A 88 -40.33 -2.06 -3.43
C GLY A 88 -40.51 -3.57 -3.41
N GLN A 89 -39.73 -4.35 -4.14
CA GLN A 89 -39.80 -5.80 -4.18
C GLN A 89 -39.37 -6.40 -2.83
N ALA A 90 -40.08 -7.44 -2.36
CA ALA A 90 -39.61 -8.27 -1.26
C ALA A 90 -38.51 -9.22 -1.74
N PHE A 91 -37.47 -9.39 -0.93
CA PHE A 91 -36.35 -10.28 -1.21
C PHE A 91 -35.84 -10.94 0.07
N VAL A 92 -35.41 -12.18 0.01
CA VAL A 92 -34.99 -12.97 1.17
C VAL A 92 -33.55 -13.47 1.01
N PHE A 93 -32.71 -13.20 1.98
CA PHE A 93 -31.45 -13.96 2.13
C PHE A 93 -31.74 -15.17 3.02
N ASP A 94 -31.44 -16.36 2.52
CA ASP A 94 -31.81 -17.63 3.14
C ASP A 94 -30.57 -18.55 3.20
N ILE A 95 -30.06 -18.80 4.41
CA ILE A 95 -28.83 -19.62 4.59
C ILE A 95 -28.98 -21.06 4.11
N GLU A 96 -30.21 -21.54 3.94
CA GLU A 96 -30.49 -22.89 3.42
C GLU A 96 -30.66 -22.90 1.89
N CYS A 97 -30.70 -21.74 1.25
CA CYS A 97 -30.88 -21.64 -0.20
C CYS A 97 -29.56 -21.93 -0.95
N THR A 98 -29.53 -23.02 -1.67
CA THR A 98 -28.37 -23.42 -2.49
C THR A 98 -28.36 -22.79 -3.88
N LEU A 99 -29.53 -22.48 -4.41
CA LEU A 99 -29.71 -21.89 -5.75
C LEU A 99 -30.86 -20.87 -5.70
N GLY A 100 -30.51 -19.61 -5.90
CA GLY A 100 -31.44 -18.48 -5.77
C GLY A 100 -32.27 -18.21 -7.04
N ASP A 101 -33.28 -17.38 -6.85
CA ASP A 101 -34.21 -16.90 -7.85
C ASP A 101 -34.52 -15.39 -7.66
N GLU A 102 -35.60 -14.89 -8.30
CA GLU A 102 -36.01 -13.49 -8.17
C GLU A 102 -36.48 -13.10 -6.75
N GLY A 103 -36.81 -14.05 -5.88
CA GLY A 103 -37.36 -13.83 -4.56
C GLY A 103 -36.35 -14.08 -3.41
N ARG A 104 -35.34 -14.90 -3.65
CA ARG A 104 -34.36 -15.26 -2.62
C ARG A 104 -33.01 -15.69 -3.15
N VAL A 105 -31.99 -15.64 -2.27
CA VAL A 105 -30.65 -16.17 -2.56
C VAL A 105 -29.97 -16.63 -1.26
N GLY A 106 -29.02 -17.56 -1.41
CA GLY A 106 -28.15 -18.01 -0.31
C GLY A 106 -27.08 -17.00 0.07
N LEU A 107 -26.35 -17.32 1.15
CA LEU A 107 -25.24 -16.55 1.69
C LEU A 107 -24.04 -17.47 1.95
N ASP A 108 -22.83 -16.98 1.75
CA ASP A 108 -21.59 -17.67 2.15
C ASP A 108 -21.17 -17.39 3.62
N TYR A 109 -21.93 -16.54 4.32
CA TYR A 109 -21.75 -16.18 5.72
C TYR A 109 -23.08 -16.33 6.49
N PRO A 110 -23.36 -17.54 7.01
CA PRO A 110 -24.62 -17.83 7.72
C PRO A 110 -24.86 -16.96 8.96
N GLU A 111 -23.80 -16.50 9.62
CA GLU A 111 -23.84 -15.68 10.84
C GLU A 111 -24.46 -14.29 10.58
N LEU A 112 -24.63 -13.89 9.32
CA LEU A 112 -25.25 -12.61 8.96
C LEU A 112 -26.64 -12.43 9.60
N VAL A 113 -27.40 -13.54 9.79
CA VAL A 113 -28.71 -13.51 10.47
C VAL A 113 -28.61 -13.03 11.94
N ASN A 114 -27.42 -13.19 12.57
CA ASN A 114 -27.18 -12.74 13.93
C ASN A 114 -26.61 -11.30 13.96
N ASP A 115 -26.05 -10.85 12.86
CA ASP A 115 -25.38 -9.55 12.76
C ASP A 115 -26.31 -8.42 12.28
N VAL A 116 -27.55 -8.75 11.88
CA VAL A 116 -28.52 -7.76 11.39
C VAL A 116 -29.84 -7.82 12.17
N GLU A 117 -30.50 -6.70 12.23
CA GLU A 117 -31.79 -6.51 12.91
C GLU A 117 -32.77 -5.75 12.02
N PRO A 118 -34.08 -5.76 12.32
CA PRO A 118 -35.05 -4.94 11.62
C PRO A 118 -34.64 -3.46 11.64
N GLY A 119 -34.66 -2.83 10.46
CA GLY A 119 -34.18 -1.45 10.26
C GLY A 119 -32.72 -1.35 9.77
N ALA A 120 -31.94 -2.41 9.84
CA ALA A 120 -30.61 -2.43 9.22
C ALA A 120 -30.71 -2.25 7.70
N VAL A 121 -29.67 -1.70 7.09
CA VAL A 121 -29.56 -1.52 5.65
C VAL A 121 -28.43 -2.40 5.12
N LEU A 122 -28.74 -3.24 4.13
CA LEU A 122 -27.78 -4.06 3.41
C LEU A 122 -27.47 -3.44 2.05
N LEU A 123 -26.19 -3.40 1.74
CA LEU A 123 -25.62 -2.83 0.51
C LEU A 123 -24.99 -3.95 -0.31
N LEU A 124 -25.44 -4.15 -1.54
CA LEU A 124 -24.98 -5.21 -2.42
C LEU A 124 -24.31 -4.61 -3.66
N ASP A 125 -23.40 -5.37 -4.27
CA ASP A 125 -22.66 -4.97 -5.47
C ASP A 125 -22.04 -3.56 -5.31
N ASP A 126 -21.25 -3.38 -4.24
CA ASP A 126 -20.57 -2.13 -3.90
C ASP A 126 -21.55 -0.96 -3.73
N GLY A 127 -22.73 -1.23 -3.14
CA GLY A 127 -23.75 -0.22 -2.83
C GLY A 127 -24.70 0.14 -3.97
N ARG A 128 -24.57 -0.50 -5.14
CA ARG A 128 -25.47 -0.26 -6.27
C ARG A 128 -26.90 -0.73 -5.99
N ILE A 129 -27.06 -1.75 -5.16
CA ILE A 129 -28.36 -2.26 -4.70
C ILE A 129 -28.46 -2.04 -3.20
N VAL A 130 -29.58 -1.47 -2.76
CA VAL A 130 -29.83 -1.13 -1.36
C VAL A 130 -31.08 -1.84 -0.88
N MET A 131 -31.01 -2.53 0.25
CA MET A 131 -32.13 -3.27 0.84
C MET A 131 -32.33 -2.91 2.30
N ASP A 132 -33.60 -2.73 2.68
CA ASP A 132 -34.03 -2.53 4.07
C ASP A 132 -34.39 -3.86 4.69
N VAL A 133 -33.78 -4.22 5.80
CA VAL A 133 -34.13 -5.39 6.61
C VAL A 133 -35.47 -5.12 7.29
N LYS A 134 -36.46 -5.98 7.11
CA LYS A 134 -37.80 -5.90 7.71
C LYS A 134 -37.98 -6.82 8.89
N SER A 135 -37.47 -8.04 8.76
CA SER A 135 -37.50 -9.03 9.84
C SER A 135 -36.37 -10.05 9.66
N VAL A 136 -35.98 -10.68 10.74
CA VAL A 136 -34.96 -11.73 10.77
C VAL A 136 -35.48 -12.91 11.58
N ASN A 137 -35.21 -14.11 11.11
CA ASN A 137 -35.42 -15.34 11.86
C ASN A 137 -34.13 -16.18 11.89
N ALA A 138 -34.18 -17.41 12.36
CA ALA A 138 -32.98 -18.24 12.55
C ALA A 138 -32.21 -18.54 11.25
N THR A 139 -32.90 -18.53 10.10
CA THR A 139 -32.28 -18.90 8.80
C THR A 139 -32.48 -17.88 7.70
N GLN A 140 -33.29 -16.82 7.94
CA GLN A 140 -33.69 -15.90 6.86
C GLN A 140 -33.65 -14.45 7.31
N ILE A 141 -33.25 -13.60 6.38
CA ILE A 141 -33.31 -12.13 6.48
C ILE A 141 -34.28 -11.65 5.40
N HIS A 142 -35.44 -11.16 5.85
CA HIS A 142 -36.47 -10.64 4.98
C HIS A 142 -36.24 -9.15 4.71
N CYS A 143 -36.08 -8.77 3.47
CA CYS A 143 -35.76 -7.41 3.04
C CYS A 143 -36.81 -6.84 2.09
N THR A 144 -36.83 -5.52 2.00
CA THR A 144 -37.46 -4.79 0.89
C THR A 144 -36.37 -4.06 0.12
N VAL A 145 -36.36 -4.23 -1.20
CA VAL A 145 -35.43 -3.54 -2.09
C VAL A 145 -35.74 -2.05 -2.11
N ARG A 146 -34.80 -1.20 -1.66
CA ARG A 146 -34.95 0.26 -1.72
C ARG A 146 -34.49 0.77 -3.10
N HIS A 147 -33.29 0.38 -3.52
CA HIS A 147 -32.77 0.63 -4.85
C HIS A 147 -32.45 -0.71 -5.53
N GLY A 148 -33.08 -0.96 -6.64
CA GLY A 148 -32.92 -2.20 -7.41
C GLY A 148 -31.80 -2.09 -8.45
N GLY A 149 -31.59 -3.20 -9.15
CA GLY A 149 -30.57 -3.35 -10.19
C GLY A 149 -30.33 -4.80 -10.53
N GLU A 150 -29.37 -5.07 -11.42
CA GLU A 150 -28.93 -6.41 -11.75
C GLU A 150 -28.05 -6.97 -10.62
N LEU A 151 -28.50 -8.04 -9.97
CA LEU A 151 -27.73 -8.79 -8.98
C LEU A 151 -27.27 -10.12 -9.56
N SER A 152 -25.97 -10.31 -9.71
CA SER A 152 -25.35 -11.53 -10.22
C SER A 152 -24.73 -12.39 -9.12
N ASN A 153 -24.30 -13.61 -9.49
CA ASN A 153 -23.65 -14.56 -8.58
C ASN A 153 -22.48 -13.97 -7.79
N ASN A 154 -22.35 -14.35 -6.52
CA ASN A 154 -21.22 -14.09 -5.64
C ASN A 154 -20.91 -12.59 -5.43
N LYS A 155 -21.90 -11.71 -5.60
CA LYS A 155 -21.73 -10.27 -5.31
C LYS A 155 -21.61 -10.02 -3.82
N GLY A 156 -20.81 -9.02 -3.46
CA GLY A 156 -20.56 -8.64 -2.05
C GLY A 156 -21.81 -8.12 -1.37
N ILE A 157 -21.89 -8.38 -0.07
CA ILE A 157 -22.88 -7.79 0.86
C ILE A 157 -22.12 -7.05 1.95
N ASN A 158 -22.52 -5.81 2.22
CA ASN A 158 -22.06 -5.03 3.36
C ASN A 158 -23.27 -4.59 4.19
N ARG A 159 -23.05 -4.38 5.48
CA ARG A 159 -24.01 -3.71 6.36
C ARG A 159 -23.63 -2.24 6.49
N GLN A 160 -24.53 -1.33 6.16
CA GLN A 160 -24.31 0.11 6.35
C GLN A 160 -24.09 0.41 7.83
N GLY A 161 -23.02 1.14 8.14
CA GLY A 161 -22.66 1.47 9.53
C GLY A 161 -21.92 0.37 10.28
N GLY A 162 -21.49 -0.72 9.61
CA GLY A 162 -20.68 -1.79 10.21
C GLY A 162 -21.46 -2.77 11.08
N GLY A 163 -20.79 -3.37 12.07
CA GLY A 163 -21.38 -4.29 13.05
C GLY A 163 -21.40 -5.76 12.62
N LEU A 164 -20.61 -6.14 11.62
CA LEU A 164 -20.43 -7.55 11.25
C LEU A 164 -19.44 -8.22 12.19
N SER A 165 -19.82 -9.39 12.75
CA SER A 165 -19.00 -10.13 13.73
C SER A 165 -17.85 -10.92 13.09
N ALA A 166 -17.87 -11.12 11.78
CA ALA A 166 -16.86 -11.89 11.03
C ALA A 166 -15.42 -11.53 11.44
N PRO A 167 -14.55 -12.53 11.77
CA PRO A 167 -13.15 -12.30 12.10
C PRO A 167 -12.41 -11.72 10.88
N ALA A 168 -11.40 -10.89 11.13
CA ALA A 168 -10.60 -10.28 10.06
C ALA A 168 -9.82 -11.32 9.24
N LEU A 169 -9.34 -12.38 9.89
CA LEU A 169 -8.60 -13.47 9.23
C LEU A 169 -9.48 -14.72 9.12
N THR A 170 -9.76 -15.11 7.89
CA THR A 170 -10.47 -16.35 7.57
C THR A 170 -9.50 -17.55 7.58
N PRO A 171 -10.01 -18.80 7.64
CA PRO A 171 -9.17 -19.98 7.43
C PRO A 171 -8.38 -19.94 6.11
N LYS A 172 -8.99 -19.40 5.04
CA LYS A 172 -8.31 -19.18 3.76
C LYS A 172 -7.13 -18.21 3.90
N ASP A 173 -7.32 -17.09 4.61
CA ASP A 173 -6.26 -16.10 4.80
C ASP A 173 -5.08 -16.69 5.59
N MET A 174 -5.35 -17.60 6.55
CA MET A 174 -4.30 -18.29 7.30
C MET A 174 -3.44 -19.21 6.39
N GLU A 175 -4.05 -19.85 5.39
CA GLU A 175 -3.30 -20.62 4.38
C GLU A 175 -2.61 -19.68 3.38
N ASP A 176 -3.26 -18.62 2.97
CA ASP A 176 -2.68 -17.62 2.05
C ASP A 176 -1.44 -16.93 2.65
N ILE A 177 -1.40 -16.72 3.96
CA ILE A 177 -0.22 -16.23 4.68
C ILE A 177 0.97 -17.17 4.51
N LYS A 178 0.76 -18.48 4.55
CA LYS A 178 1.83 -19.48 4.32
C LYS A 178 2.33 -19.42 2.88
N ILE A 179 1.40 -19.26 1.92
CA ILE A 179 1.76 -19.08 0.50
C ILE A 179 2.56 -17.80 0.32
N ALA A 180 2.09 -16.66 0.87
CA ALA A 180 2.79 -15.38 0.82
C ALA A 180 4.21 -15.48 1.42
N ALA A 181 4.35 -16.17 2.56
CA ALA A 181 5.65 -16.44 3.16
C ALA A 181 6.57 -17.26 2.23
N SER A 182 6.04 -18.30 1.57
CA SER A 182 6.80 -19.13 0.62
C SER A 182 7.25 -18.37 -0.63
N LEU A 183 6.50 -17.34 -1.03
CA LEU A 183 6.83 -16.44 -2.13
C LEU A 183 7.82 -15.34 -1.73
N ASN A 184 8.22 -15.27 -0.45
CA ASN A 184 9.08 -14.22 0.10
C ASN A 184 8.59 -12.79 -0.21
N VAL A 185 7.28 -12.56 -0.12
CA VAL A 185 6.71 -11.23 -0.33
C VAL A 185 7.26 -10.22 0.69
N ASP A 186 7.30 -8.94 0.30
CA ASP A 186 7.83 -7.86 1.14
C ASP A 186 6.76 -7.25 2.04
N TYR A 187 5.49 -7.33 1.61
CA TYR A 187 4.34 -6.78 2.31
C TYR A 187 3.17 -7.77 2.29
N VAL A 188 2.38 -7.76 3.37
CA VAL A 188 1.09 -8.46 3.43
C VAL A 188 0.03 -7.46 3.86
N ALA A 189 -0.97 -7.24 3.02
CA ALA A 189 -2.12 -6.42 3.32
C ALA A 189 -3.24 -7.29 3.91
N VAL A 190 -3.74 -6.89 5.08
CA VAL A 190 -4.80 -7.58 5.83
C VAL A 190 -6.10 -6.84 5.60
N SER A 191 -7.10 -7.53 5.07
CA SER A 191 -8.43 -6.99 4.78
C SER A 191 -9.32 -6.98 6.01
N PHE A 192 -10.11 -5.93 6.14
CA PHE A 192 -11.16 -5.74 7.15
C PHE A 192 -10.71 -5.86 8.63
N PRO A 193 -9.50 -5.41 9.06
CA PRO A 193 -9.16 -5.39 10.47
C PRO A 193 -10.08 -4.41 11.22
N LYS A 194 -10.51 -4.78 12.43
CA LYS A 194 -11.33 -3.97 13.33
C LYS A 194 -10.53 -3.42 14.49
N SER A 195 -9.40 -4.04 14.81
CA SER A 195 -8.60 -3.73 15.99
C SER A 195 -7.10 -4.03 15.77
N GLY A 196 -6.26 -3.54 16.67
CA GLY A 196 -4.85 -3.91 16.70
C GLY A 196 -4.63 -5.39 17.00
N ALA A 197 -5.57 -6.06 17.67
CA ALA A 197 -5.50 -7.50 17.95
C ALA A 197 -5.51 -8.33 16.65
N ASP A 198 -6.34 -7.95 15.66
CA ASP A 198 -6.37 -8.61 14.35
C ASP A 198 -5.01 -8.51 13.65
N MET A 199 -4.37 -7.35 13.72
CA MET A 199 -3.05 -7.14 13.11
C MET A 199 -1.94 -7.90 13.86
N ARG A 200 -2.01 -7.99 15.19
CA ARG A 200 -1.08 -8.81 15.99
C ARG A 200 -1.21 -10.29 15.64
N GLN A 201 -2.43 -10.80 15.50
CA GLN A 201 -2.67 -12.18 15.05
C GLN A 201 -2.05 -12.44 13.67
N ALA A 202 -2.25 -11.55 12.70
CA ALA A 202 -1.63 -11.67 11.38
C ALA A 202 -0.09 -11.69 11.47
N ARG A 203 0.51 -10.86 12.34
CA ARG A 203 1.95 -10.85 12.59
C ARG A 203 2.48 -12.15 13.17
N GLU A 204 1.75 -12.74 14.12
CA GLU A 204 2.11 -14.03 14.70
C GLU A 204 2.09 -15.15 13.65
N LEU A 205 1.04 -15.19 12.81
CA LEU A 205 0.94 -16.17 11.73
C LEU A 205 2.07 -16.01 10.69
N LEU A 206 2.41 -14.78 10.32
CA LEU A 206 3.54 -14.52 9.42
C LEU A 206 4.87 -14.98 10.03
N ARG A 207 5.12 -14.67 11.30
CA ARG A 207 6.33 -15.11 12.00
C ARG A 207 6.41 -16.63 12.10
N ALA A 208 5.29 -17.28 12.42
CA ALA A 208 5.20 -18.75 12.46
C ALA A 208 5.48 -19.39 11.09
N ALA A 209 5.12 -18.70 9.99
CA ALA A 209 5.45 -19.11 8.63
C ALA A 209 6.88 -18.72 8.20
N GLY A 210 7.71 -18.16 9.10
CA GLY A 210 9.09 -17.76 8.82
C GLY A 210 9.23 -16.45 8.02
N SER A 211 8.17 -15.65 7.91
CA SER A 211 8.17 -14.39 7.16
C SER A 211 8.34 -13.17 8.06
N ASN A 212 9.14 -12.21 7.57
CA ASN A 212 9.29 -10.87 8.16
C ASN A 212 8.71 -9.78 7.24
N ALA A 213 7.71 -10.11 6.42
CA ALA A 213 7.01 -9.14 5.59
C ALA A 213 6.37 -8.03 6.45
N LEU A 214 6.32 -6.83 5.90
CA LEU A 214 5.65 -5.70 6.55
C LEU A 214 4.13 -5.84 6.44
N LEU A 215 3.41 -5.55 7.52
CA LEU A 215 1.96 -5.63 7.57
C LEU A 215 1.32 -4.29 7.22
N ILE A 216 0.40 -4.32 6.27
CA ILE A 216 -0.42 -3.18 5.85
C ILE A 216 -1.88 -3.45 6.27
N ALA A 217 -2.42 -2.61 7.14
CA ALA A 217 -3.82 -2.69 7.54
C ALA A 217 -4.69 -2.00 6.49
N LYS A 218 -5.66 -2.71 5.91
CA LYS A 218 -6.62 -2.10 4.99
C LYS A 218 -7.78 -1.49 5.78
N ILE A 219 -7.88 -0.17 5.75
CA ILE A 219 -8.93 0.56 6.45
C ILE A 219 -10.17 0.59 5.55
N GLU A 220 -11.08 -0.34 5.82
CA GLU A 220 -12.24 -0.67 5.00
C GLU A 220 -13.55 -0.64 5.80
N ARG A 221 -13.48 -0.69 7.14
CA ARG A 221 -14.61 -0.77 8.05
C ARG A 221 -14.77 0.51 8.88
N VAL A 222 -16.01 0.81 9.22
CA VAL A 222 -16.33 1.93 10.14
C VAL A 222 -15.70 1.73 11.51
N GLU A 223 -15.63 0.50 12.02
CA GLU A 223 -15.01 0.16 13.31
C GLU A 223 -13.50 0.44 13.34
N ALA A 224 -12.83 0.37 12.20
CA ALA A 224 -11.39 0.67 12.11
C ALA A 224 -11.09 2.17 12.33
N ILE A 225 -12.07 3.05 12.14
CA ILE A 225 -11.86 4.51 12.24
C ILE A 225 -11.58 4.96 13.69
N PRO A 226 -12.38 4.59 14.71
CA PRO A 226 -12.03 4.90 16.10
C PRO A 226 -10.80 4.12 16.59
N ALA A 227 -10.52 2.91 16.07
CA ALA A 227 -9.39 2.07 16.44
C ALA A 227 -8.12 2.34 15.60
N LEU A 228 -8.09 3.39 14.80
CA LEU A 228 -7.04 3.65 13.81
C LEU A 228 -5.63 3.64 14.40
N GLU A 229 -5.42 4.32 15.52
CA GLU A 229 -4.11 4.41 16.17
C GLU A 229 -3.65 3.05 16.71
N GLU A 230 -4.55 2.28 17.32
CA GLU A 230 -4.26 0.91 17.78
C GLU A 230 -3.90 -0.03 16.62
N ILE A 231 -4.65 0.04 15.52
CA ILE A 231 -4.40 -0.73 14.31
C ILE A 231 -3.03 -0.36 13.71
N LEU A 232 -2.74 0.94 13.62
CA LEU A 232 -1.46 1.43 13.10
C LEU A 232 -0.29 1.02 13.99
N ASP A 233 -0.44 1.06 15.33
CA ASP A 233 0.60 0.63 16.25
C ASP A 233 1.00 -0.84 16.00
N ALA A 234 0.02 -1.71 15.78
CA ALA A 234 0.23 -3.12 15.49
C ALA A 234 0.69 -3.41 14.04
N SER A 235 0.69 -2.41 13.16
CA SER A 235 0.97 -2.52 11.73
C SER A 235 2.27 -1.77 11.35
N ASP A 236 2.75 -2.00 10.12
CA ASP A 236 3.85 -1.23 9.52
C ASP A 236 3.32 -0.13 8.59
N GLY A 237 2.06 -0.19 8.21
CA GLY A 237 1.38 0.80 7.40
C GLY A 237 -0.13 0.56 7.29
N ALA A 238 -0.80 1.48 6.61
CA ALA A 238 -2.22 1.40 6.28
C ALA A 238 -2.46 1.51 4.77
N MET A 239 -3.59 0.99 4.32
CA MET A 239 -4.15 1.24 3.00
C MET A 239 -5.54 1.86 3.18
N VAL A 240 -5.73 3.04 2.61
CA VAL A 240 -7.05 3.67 2.50
C VAL A 240 -7.77 2.97 1.35
N ALA A 241 -8.55 1.94 1.66
CA ALA A 241 -9.28 1.14 0.68
C ALA A 241 -10.66 1.76 0.45
N ARG A 242 -10.68 2.81 -0.36
CA ARG A 242 -11.83 3.73 -0.50
C ARG A 242 -13.09 3.07 -1.00
N GLY A 243 -12.99 2.01 -1.81
CA GLY A 243 -14.17 1.31 -2.34
C GLY A 243 -15.03 0.69 -1.24
N ASP A 244 -14.46 -0.22 -0.45
CA ASP A 244 -15.18 -0.88 0.65
C ASP A 244 -15.50 0.12 1.79
N LEU A 245 -14.58 1.06 2.08
CA LEU A 245 -14.83 2.10 3.09
C LEU A 245 -16.04 2.98 2.73
N ALA A 246 -16.17 3.37 1.45
CA ALA A 246 -17.29 4.20 0.99
C ALA A 246 -18.65 3.51 1.16
N VAL A 247 -18.68 2.19 0.99
CA VAL A 247 -19.89 1.39 1.19
C VAL A 247 -20.35 1.47 2.66
N GLU A 248 -19.43 1.48 3.61
CA GLU A 248 -19.78 1.46 5.04
C GLU A 248 -20.04 2.86 5.63
N VAL A 249 -19.20 3.86 5.29
CA VAL A 249 -19.29 5.21 5.88
C VAL A 249 -20.05 6.22 5.00
N GLY A 250 -20.35 5.84 3.75
CA GLY A 250 -20.86 6.72 2.72
C GLY A 250 -19.75 7.44 1.95
N ASP A 251 -19.93 7.60 0.65
CA ASP A 251 -18.96 8.18 -0.30
C ASP A 251 -18.52 9.60 0.08
N ALA A 252 -19.47 10.43 0.54
CA ALA A 252 -19.20 11.80 0.95
C ALA A 252 -18.23 11.93 2.14
N ALA A 253 -18.12 10.92 3.00
CA ALA A 253 -17.22 10.93 4.15
C ALA A 253 -15.79 10.52 3.81
N VAL A 254 -15.59 9.77 2.73
CA VAL A 254 -14.29 9.17 2.37
C VAL A 254 -13.16 10.18 2.22
N PRO A 255 -13.31 11.35 1.57
CA PRO A 255 -12.20 12.29 1.42
C PRO A 255 -11.65 12.79 2.76
N ALA A 256 -12.52 13.06 3.73
CA ALA A 256 -12.10 13.49 5.07
C ALA A 256 -11.39 12.34 5.82
N MET A 257 -11.89 11.10 5.68
CA MET A 257 -11.27 9.92 6.28
C MET A 257 -9.90 9.65 5.66
N GLN A 258 -9.75 9.74 4.33
CA GLN A 258 -8.47 9.62 3.65
C GLN A 258 -7.43 10.58 4.23
N LYS A 259 -7.75 11.86 4.33
CA LYS A 259 -6.84 12.87 4.90
C LYS A 259 -6.44 12.53 6.35
N ARG A 260 -7.40 12.11 7.18
CA ARG A 260 -7.14 11.70 8.57
C ARG A 260 -6.22 10.48 8.62
N ILE A 261 -6.51 9.42 7.84
CA ILE A 261 -5.70 8.19 7.84
C ILE A 261 -4.27 8.50 7.39
N ILE A 262 -4.10 9.28 6.30
CA ILE A 262 -2.78 9.66 5.81
C ILE A 262 -2.01 10.46 6.88
N ARG A 263 -2.62 11.46 7.49
CA ARG A 263 -2.00 12.29 8.53
C ARG A 263 -1.56 11.45 9.72
N VAL A 264 -2.46 10.66 10.32
CA VAL A 264 -2.17 9.83 11.50
C VAL A 264 -1.08 8.79 11.19
N SER A 265 -1.14 8.15 10.01
CA SER A 265 -0.10 7.21 9.59
C SER A 265 1.28 7.87 9.55
N ARG A 266 1.38 9.07 8.98
CA ARG A 266 2.64 9.81 8.91
C ARG A 266 3.15 10.24 10.30
N GLU A 267 2.27 10.74 11.16
CA GLU A 267 2.58 11.12 12.55
C GLU A 267 3.11 9.93 13.36
N MET A 268 2.57 8.74 13.14
CA MET A 268 3.01 7.49 13.77
C MET A 268 4.19 6.81 13.06
N ASN A 269 4.79 7.44 12.04
CA ASN A 269 5.87 6.87 11.23
C ASN A 269 5.50 5.56 10.54
N LYS A 270 4.28 5.47 10.02
CA LYS A 270 3.77 4.31 9.28
C LYS A 270 3.61 4.64 7.81
N LEU A 271 3.72 3.61 6.96
CA LEU A 271 3.45 3.72 5.53
C LEU A 271 1.95 3.96 5.28
N VAL A 272 1.62 4.63 4.19
CA VAL A 272 0.23 4.79 3.77
C VAL A 272 0.08 4.69 2.25
N ILE A 273 -0.90 3.88 1.83
CA ILE A 273 -1.26 3.65 0.44
C ILE A 273 -2.67 4.19 0.22
N THR A 274 -2.87 5.01 -0.81
CA THR A 274 -4.21 5.40 -1.25
C THR A 274 -4.63 4.51 -2.41
N ALA A 275 -5.77 3.84 -2.24
CA ALA A 275 -6.17 2.74 -3.11
C ALA A 275 -7.62 2.86 -3.61
N THR A 276 -7.92 2.10 -4.63
CA THR A 276 -9.21 1.90 -5.30
C THR A 276 -9.74 3.11 -6.05
N GLN A 277 -10.25 2.86 -7.26
CA GLN A 277 -10.90 3.86 -8.13
C GLN A 277 -10.03 5.09 -8.41
N MET A 278 -8.70 4.92 -8.52
CA MET A 278 -7.78 6.04 -8.77
C MET A 278 -7.83 6.50 -10.24
N MET A 279 -7.84 5.54 -11.17
CA MET A 279 -7.82 5.74 -12.61
C MET A 279 -8.80 4.79 -13.32
N GLU A 280 -9.96 4.55 -12.73
CA GLU A 280 -10.91 3.49 -13.11
C GLU A 280 -11.36 3.60 -14.58
N SER A 281 -11.53 4.81 -15.11
CA SER A 281 -11.90 5.02 -16.51
C SER A 281 -10.85 4.42 -17.47
N MET A 282 -9.59 4.35 -17.05
CA MET A 282 -8.50 3.79 -17.86
C MET A 282 -8.51 2.26 -17.96
N ILE A 283 -9.42 1.57 -17.27
CA ILE A 283 -9.72 0.16 -17.58
C ILE A 283 -10.11 0.01 -19.06
N SER A 284 -10.85 0.98 -19.61
CA SER A 284 -11.39 0.94 -20.98
C SER A 284 -11.00 2.15 -21.85
N SER A 285 -10.46 3.22 -21.26
CA SER A 285 -10.05 4.46 -21.94
C SER A 285 -8.52 4.62 -21.89
N PRO A 286 -7.85 5.07 -22.96
CA PRO A 286 -6.41 5.32 -22.97
C PRO A 286 -6.00 6.60 -22.21
N VAL A 287 -6.96 7.41 -21.77
CA VAL A 287 -6.72 8.65 -21.03
C VAL A 287 -7.65 8.74 -19.81
N PRO A 288 -7.18 9.31 -18.68
CA PRO A 288 -7.99 9.50 -17.49
C PRO A 288 -8.98 10.65 -17.64
N THR A 289 -9.99 10.66 -16.81
CA THR A 289 -10.86 11.83 -16.61
C THR A 289 -10.15 12.91 -15.81
N ARG A 290 -10.63 14.16 -15.90
CA ARG A 290 -10.10 15.27 -15.08
C ARG A 290 -10.33 15.07 -13.59
N ALA A 291 -11.43 14.40 -13.22
CA ALA A 291 -11.72 14.07 -11.81
C ALA A 291 -10.69 13.10 -11.25
N GLU A 292 -10.32 12.05 -12.00
CA GLU A 292 -9.28 11.10 -11.60
C GLU A 292 -7.90 11.75 -11.49
N VAL A 293 -7.55 12.64 -12.43
CA VAL A 293 -6.32 13.44 -12.34
C VAL A 293 -6.28 14.25 -11.05
N SER A 294 -7.40 14.91 -10.69
CA SER A 294 -7.51 15.68 -9.45
C SER A 294 -7.46 14.77 -8.22
N ASP A 295 -8.05 13.58 -8.28
CA ASP A 295 -8.06 12.63 -7.17
C ASP A 295 -6.65 12.11 -6.86
N VAL A 296 -5.91 11.66 -7.88
CA VAL A 296 -4.50 11.24 -7.74
C VAL A 296 -3.65 12.40 -7.20
N ALA A 297 -3.80 13.60 -7.77
CA ALA A 297 -3.04 14.77 -7.31
C ALA A 297 -3.34 15.10 -5.84
N ASN A 298 -4.61 15.04 -5.40
CA ASN A 298 -4.99 15.24 -4.01
C ASN A 298 -4.35 14.20 -3.07
N ALA A 299 -4.35 12.92 -3.43
CA ALA A 299 -3.68 11.89 -2.62
C ALA A 299 -2.18 12.17 -2.46
N VAL A 300 -1.50 12.64 -3.52
CA VAL A 300 -0.09 13.05 -3.48
C VAL A 300 0.12 14.25 -2.56
N LEU A 301 -0.74 15.28 -2.67
CA LEU A 301 -0.68 16.49 -1.85
C LEU A 301 -1.02 16.22 -0.39
N ASP A 302 -1.91 15.27 -0.10
CA ASP A 302 -2.20 14.78 1.25
C ASP A 302 -0.98 14.08 1.90
N GLY A 303 0.01 13.69 1.08
CA GLY A 303 1.28 13.11 1.54
C GLY A 303 1.28 11.58 1.62
N THR A 304 0.44 10.89 0.82
CA THR A 304 0.48 9.41 0.72
C THR A 304 1.87 8.92 0.29
N ASP A 305 2.30 7.76 0.76
CA ASP A 305 3.55 7.12 0.30
C ASP A 305 3.38 6.55 -1.10
N ALA A 306 2.24 5.92 -1.35
CA ALA A 306 1.96 5.27 -2.61
C ALA A 306 0.50 5.47 -3.04
N VAL A 307 0.29 5.44 -4.35
CA VAL A 307 -1.01 5.34 -5.00
C VAL A 307 -1.13 3.98 -5.68
N MET A 308 -2.32 3.35 -5.64
CA MET A 308 -2.50 1.99 -6.12
C MET A 308 -3.46 1.91 -7.29
N LEU A 309 -3.07 1.12 -8.30
CA LEU A 309 -3.88 0.69 -9.43
C LEU A 309 -4.38 -0.75 -9.19
N SER A 310 -5.65 -0.98 -9.41
CA SER A 310 -6.34 -2.27 -9.19
C SER A 310 -6.68 -2.95 -10.53
N ALA A 311 -7.93 -2.88 -10.97
CA ALA A 311 -8.38 -3.46 -12.23
C ALA A 311 -7.71 -2.80 -13.44
N GLU A 312 -7.30 -1.54 -13.31
CA GLU A 312 -6.65 -0.74 -14.35
C GLU A 312 -5.41 -1.46 -14.91
N THR A 313 -4.62 -2.10 -14.04
CA THR A 313 -3.43 -2.86 -14.43
C THR A 313 -3.65 -4.37 -14.44
N ALA A 314 -4.62 -4.89 -13.68
CA ALA A 314 -4.88 -6.32 -13.59
C ALA A 314 -5.64 -6.87 -14.80
N SER A 315 -6.63 -6.14 -15.31
CA SER A 315 -7.56 -6.57 -16.38
C SER A 315 -7.89 -5.49 -17.39
N GLY A 316 -7.39 -4.26 -17.19
CA GLY A 316 -7.63 -3.13 -18.09
C GLY A 316 -6.98 -3.31 -19.46
N LYS A 317 -7.47 -2.55 -20.45
CA LYS A 317 -6.94 -2.55 -21.82
C LYS A 317 -5.66 -1.74 -21.98
N TYR A 318 -5.36 -0.84 -21.05
CA TYR A 318 -4.27 0.14 -21.12
C TYR A 318 -3.39 0.14 -19.87
N PRO A 319 -2.85 -1.02 -19.43
CA PRO A 319 -2.15 -1.12 -18.15
C PRO A 319 -0.89 -0.23 -18.08
N VAL A 320 -0.10 -0.19 -19.15
CA VAL A 320 1.15 0.60 -19.20
C VAL A 320 0.86 2.09 -19.25
N GLU A 321 -0.05 2.50 -20.13
CA GLU A 321 -0.48 3.89 -20.31
C GLU A 321 -1.07 4.46 -19.00
N THR A 322 -1.73 3.60 -18.21
CA THR A 322 -2.28 3.98 -16.90
C THR A 322 -1.15 4.28 -15.89
N VAL A 323 -0.12 3.44 -15.83
CA VAL A 323 1.05 3.69 -14.97
C VAL A 323 1.80 4.95 -15.40
N GLU A 324 1.99 5.16 -16.71
CA GLU A 324 2.61 6.37 -17.26
C GLU A 324 1.80 7.63 -16.92
N ALA A 325 0.47 7.58 -17.07
CA ALA A 325 -0.42 8.70 -16.73
C ALA A 325 -0.35 9.01 -15.23
N MET A 326 -0.47 8.01 -14.38
CA MET A 326 -0.35 8.16 -12.92
C MET A 326 1.02 8.72 -12.52
N SER A 327 2.09 8.25 -13.13
CA SER A 327 3.45 8.75 -12.89
C SER A 327 3.58 10.25 -13.24
N ARG A 328 3.05 10.67 -14.39
CA ARG A 328 3.04 12.09 -14.79
C ARG A 328 2.25 12.97 -13.82
N ILE A 329 1.07 12.50 -13.38
CA ILE A 329 0.24 13.22 -12.40
C ILE A 329 0.97 13.38 -11.07
N CYS A 330 1.58 12.31 -10.55
CA CYS A 330 2.37 12.37 -9.31
C CYS A 330 3.50 13.41 -9.42
N VAL A 331 4.29 13.36 -10.49
CA VAL A 331 5.40 14.30 -10.70
C VAL A 331 4.92 15.75 -10.79
N GLU A 332 3.78 16.01 -11.45
CA GLU A 332 3.24 17.37 -11.56
C GLU A 332 2.68 17.89 -10.23
N ALA A 333 1.96 17.04 -9.49
CA ALA A 333 1.46 17.37 -8.17
C ALA A 333 2.61 17.68 -7.18
N GLU A 334 3.70 16.91 -7.26
CA GLU A 334 4.89 17.11 -6.41
C GLU A 334 5.62 18.43 -6.69
N LYS A 335 5.56 18.97 -7.91
CA LYS A 335 6.12 20.30 -8.22
C LYS A 335 5.35 21.44 -7.56
N SER A 336 4.03 21.29 -7.46
CA SER A 336 3.15 22.30 -6.84
C SER A 336 3.10 22.19 -5.32
N ALA A 337 3.52 21.03 -4.75
CA ALA A 337 3.59 20.86 -3.31
C ALA A 337 4.62 21.84 -2.72
N GLU A 338 4.18 22.75 -1.85
CA GLU A 338 5.11 23.59 -1.11
C GLU A 338 6.09 22.69 -0.33
N VAL A 339 7.36 22.80 -0.68
CA VAL A 339 8.44 22.18 0.08
C VAL A 339 8.60 22.99 1.36
N LYS A 340 7.86 22.60 2.39
CA LYS A 340 8.01 23.15 3.75
C LYS A 340 8.48 22.02 4.66
N LEU A 341 9.57 22.25 5.35
CA LEU A 341 9.83 21.50 6.58
C LEU A 341 8.69 21.86 7.53
N ASP A 342 7.83 20.90 7.81
CA ASP A 342 6.66 21.10 8.64
C ASP A 342 7.08 21.66 10.00
N GLN A 343 6.57 22.85 10.37
CA GLN A 343 6.91 23.52 11.62
C GLN A 343 6.60 22.63 12.84
N GLU A 344 5.57 21.80 12.74
CA GLU A 344 5.19 20.86 13.79
C GLU A 344 6.30 19.84 14.05
N PHE A 345 7.05 19.41 13.04
CA PHE A 345 8.20 18.53 13.21
C PHE A 345 9.42 19.23 13.82
N LEU A 346 9.60 20.52 13.58
CA LEU A 346 10.70 21.29 14.17
C LEU A 346 10.53 21.48 15.68
N THR A 347 9.30 21.44 16.18
CA THR A 347 8.98 21.60 17.61
C THR A 347 8.83 20.26 18.34
N ARG A 348 8.84 19.14 17.62
CA ARG A 348 8.65 17.80 18.19
C ARG A 348 9.85 17.38 19.03
N VAL A 349 9.56 16.87 20.23
CA VAL A 349 10.58 16.25 21.08
C VAL A 349 10.82 14.80 20.61
N PHE A 350 12.04 14.47 20.28
CA PHE A 350 12.44 13.11 19.91
C PHE A 350 12.98 12.36 21.12
N THR A 351 12.64 11.08 21.20
CA THR A 351 13.10 10.18 22.26
C THR A 351 14.25 9.28 21.82
N ARG A 352 14.58 9.28 20.52
CA ARG A 352 15.62 8.43 19.92
C ARG A 352 16.61 9.26 19.13
N ILE A 353 17.87 8.82 19.15
CA ILE A 353 18.98 9.49 18.46
C ILE A 353 18.77 9.47 16.95
N ASP A 354 18.37 8.32 16.38
CA ASP A 354 18.15 8.16 14.94
C ASP A 354 17.07 9.11 14.37
N GLN A 355 16.05 9.45 15.17
CA GLN A 355 15.04 10.44 14.81
C GLN A 355 15.64 11.85 14.73
N SER A 356 16.46 12.21 15.71
CA SER A 356 17.15 13.51 15.74
C SER A 356 18.14 13.66 14.59
N ILE A 357 18.88 12.60 14.25
CA ILE A 357 19.78 12.58 13.09
C ILE A 357 19.00 12.69 11.78
N ALA A 358 17.88 11.97 11.64
CA ALA A 358 17.03 12.08 10.47
C ALA A 358 16.52 13.51 10.25
N MET A 359 16.09 14.17 11.33
CA MET A 359 15.65 15.57 11.29
C MET A 359 16.79 16.52 10.94
N ALA A 360 17.95 16.36 11.55
CA ALA A 360 19.12 17.19 11.25
C ALA A 360 19.58 17.03 9.79
N ALA A 361 19.49 15.80 9.24
CA ALA A 361 19.78 15.52 7.85
C ALA A 361 18.83 16.26 6.90
N LEU A 362 17.51 16.19 7.16
CA LEU A 362 16.51 16.88 6.36
C LEU A 362 16.64 18.41 6.45
N PHE A 363 16.85 18.95 7.66
CA PHE A 363 17.07 20.38 7.87
C PHE A 363 18.30 20.87 7.10
N SER A 364 19.44 20.17 7.24
CA SER A 364 20.67 20.52 6.54
C SER A 364 20.49 20.41 5.02
N ALA A 365 19.84 19.35 4.56
CA ALA A 365 19.61 19.13 3.14
C ALA A 365 18.74 20.23 2.51
N PHE A 366 17.70 20.66 3.20
CA PHE A 366 16.80 21.72 2.75
C PHE A 366 17.50 23.06 2.67
N HIS A 367 18.21 23.49 3.74
CA HIS A 367 18.83 24.79 3.80
C HIS A 367 20.09 24.91 2.93
N LEU A 368 20.88 23.85 2.81
CA LEU A 368 22.06 23.81 1.96
C LEU A 368 21.75 23.51 0.49
N LYS A 369 20.47 23.17 0.18
CA LYS A 369 20.02 22.79 -1.17
C LYS A 369 20.88 21.67 -1.76
N VAL A 370 21.15 20.64 -0.95
CA VAL A 370 21.99 19.52 -1.37
C VAL A 370 21.32 18.73 -2.49
N LYS A 371 22.11 18.03 -3.28
CA LYS A 371 21.63 17.21 -4.41
C LYS A 371 20.89 15.97 -3.96
N ALA A 372 21.33 15.36 -2.87
CA ALA A 372 20.79 14.12 -2.34
C ALA A 372 21.06 13.98 -0.84
N ILE A 373 20.19 13.19 -0.19
CA ILE A 373 20.45 12.61 1.14
C ILE A 373 20.79 11.14 0.91
N ALA A 374 21.89 10.66 1.48
CA ALA A 374 22.24 9.25 1.48
C ALA A 374 22.19 8.70 2.90
N THR A 375 21.55 7.57 3.10
CA THR A 375 21.47 6.92 4.41
C THR A 375 21.97 5.48 4.30
N LEU A 376 23.03 5.16 5.07
CA LEU A 376 23.45 3.78 5.23
C LEU A 376 22.57 3.12 6.27
N THR A 377 21.85 2.08 5.88
CA THR A 377 20.82 1.47 6.71
C THR A 377 20.78 -0.04 6.56
N GLN A 378 20.58 -0.74 7.66
CA GLN A 378 20.33 -2.18 7.67
C GLN A 378 18.84 -2.50 7.63
N SER A 379 18.04 -1.81 8.43
CA SER A 379 16.60 -2.06 8.59
C SER A 379 15.70 -1.14 7.76
N GLY A 380 16.21 -0.01 7.28
CA GLY A 380 15.44 1.05 6.62
C GLY A 380 14.77 2.05 7.56
N SER A 381 14.95 1.95 8.89
CA SER A 381 14.21 2.80 9.85
C SER A 381 14.52 4.28 9.69
N THR A 382 15.79 4.66 9.53
CA THR A 382 16.19 6.06 9.33
C THR A 382 15.64 6.61 8.02
N SER A 383 15.66 5.81 6.94
CA SER A 383 15.06 6.18 5.65
C SER A 383 13.55 6.40 5.78
N LEU A 384 12.85 5.59 6.60
CA LEU A 384 11.44 5.77 6.88
C LEU A 384 11.16 7.10 7.58
N TRP A 385 11.92 7.43 8.63
CA TRP A 385 11.81 8.73 9.33
C TRP A 385 12.00 9.90 8.36
N MET A 386 13.03 9.85 7.53
CA MET A 386 13.31 10.90 6.55
C MET A 386 12.19 11.02 5.50
N SER A 387 11.56 9.91 5.11
CA SER A 387 10.49 9.89 4.12
C SER A 387 9.17 10.51 4.61
N ARG A 388 9.01 10.72 5.93
CA ARG A 388 7.79 11.33 6.51
C ARG A 388 7.69 12.82 6.22
N LEU A 389 8.82 13.47 5.89
CA LEU A 389 8.89 14.90 5.65
C LEU A 389 9.18 15.19 4.17
N ASN A 390 8.56 16.23 3.67
CA ASN A 390 8.80 16.68 2.30
C ASN A 390 9.94 17.72 2.27
N SER A 391 11.18 17.23 2.23
CA SER A 391 12.35 18.13 2.06
C SER A 391 12.58 18.56 0.61
N GLY A 392 11.87 17.96 -0.35
CA GLY A 392 12.14 18.15 -1.79
C GLY A 392 13.45 17.55 -2.28
N VAL A 393 14.23 16.89 -1.39
CA VAL A 393 15.51 16.28 -1.70
C VAL A 393 15.36 14.77 -1.76
N PRO A 394 15.82 14.09 -2.85
CA PRO A 394 15.75 12.64 -2.96
C PRO A 394 16.61 11.95 -1.90
N ILE A 395 16.10 10.84 -1.37
CA ILE A 395 16.76 10.01 -0.37
C ILE A 395 17.25 8.72 -1.03
N TYR A 396 18.53 8.45 -0.94
CA TYR A 396 19.14 7.19 -1.40
C TYR A 396 19.48 6.33 -0.18
N ALA A 397 18.80 5.20 -0.06
CA ALA A 397 19.03 4.26 1.04
C ALA A 397 19.99 3.16 0.57
N LEU A 398 21.23 3.23 1.08
CA LEU A 398 22.27 2.25 0.79
C LEU A 398 22.20 1.14 1.84
N THR A 399 21.95 -0.09 1.41
CA THR A 399 21.80 -1.23 2.30
C THR A 399 22.54 -2.46 1.77
N PRO A 400 23.21 -3.25 2.63
CA PRO A 400 23.73 -4.57 2.26
C PRO A 400 22.65 -5.64 2.26
N GLU A 401 21.47 -5.35 2.85
CA GLU A 401 20.41 -6.30 3.10
C GLU A 401 19.42 -6.36 1.92
N VAL A 402 19.40 -7.49 1.21
CA VAL A 402 18.51 -7.69 0.06
C VAL A 402 17.05 -7.50 0.42
N ARG A 403 16.59 -8.03 1.55
CA ARG A 403 15.20 -7.88 2.01
C ARG A 403 14.85 -6.42 2.32
N THR A 404 15.75 -5.68 2.94
CA THR A 404 15.57 -4.25 3.23
C THR A 404 15.45 -3.46 1.94
N ARG A 405 16.28 -3.76 0.93
CA ARG A 405 16.20 -3.11 -0.39
C ARG A 405 14.79 -3.19 -0.98
N TYR A 406 14.13 -4.35 -0.94
CA TYR A 406 12.78 -4.50 -1.47
C TYR A 406 11.72 -3.78 -0.60
N LYS A 407 11.84 -3.83 0.72
CA LYS A 407 10.97 -3.10 1.65
C LYS A 407 11.01 -1.58 1.46
N LEU A 408 12.14 -1.04 1.07
CA LEU A 408 12.31 0.40 0.81
C LEU A 408 11.57 0.86 -0.46
N SER A 409 11.13 -0.04 -1.35
CA SER A 409 10.43 0.31 -2.60
C SER A 409 9.11 1.06 -2.39
N MET A 410 8.48 0.91 -1.21
CA MET A 410 7.23 1.63 -0.86
C MET A 410 7.48 3.00 -0.20
N TYR A 411 8.70 3.31 0.23
CA TYR A 411 8.97 4.52 1.01
C TYR A 411 9.02 5.75 0.10
N ARG A 412 8.17 6.74 0.37
CA ARG A 412 8.08 7.97 -0.41
C ARG A 412 9.45 8.66 -0.51
N GLY A 413 9.87 9.02 -1.72
CA GLY A 413 11.11 9.74 -1.97
C GLY A 413 12.39 8.95 -1.75
N VAL A 414 12.29 7.66 -1.39
CA VAL A 414 13.44 6.78 -1.13
C VAL A 414 13.75 5.92 -2.36
N THR A 415 15.00 5.92 -2.77
CA THR A 415 15.53 5.00 -3.80
C THR A 415 16.49 4.04 -3.12
N PRO A 416 16.17 2.73 -3.08
CA PRO A 416 17.06 1.74 -2.50
C PRO A 416 18.22 1.41 -3.42
N LEU A 417 19.44 1.40 -2.88
CA LEU A 417 20.65 0.98 -3.56
C LEU A 417 21.34 -0.14 -2.76
N MET A 418 21.90 -1.13 -3.46
CA MET A 418 22.72 -2.15 -2.82
C MET A 418 24.14 -1.64 -2.65
N ILE A 419 24.67 -1.80 -1.44
CA ILE A 419 26.08 -1.55 -1.16
C ILE A 419 26.72 -2.82 -0.59
N LYS A 420 27.95 -3.10 -0.98
CA LYS A 420 28.75 -4.12 -0.31
C LYS A 420 29.53 -3.42 0.80
N LEU A 421 29.26 -3.79 2.03
CA LEU A 421 30.05 -3.34 3.17
C LEU A 421 31.09 -4.42 3.48
N ASP A 422 32.36 -4.04 3.51
CA ASP A 422 33.42 -4.86 4.06
C ASP A 422 33.29 -4.82 5.61
N PRO A 423 33.14 -5.97 6.28
CA PRO A 423 33.05 -6.01 7.74
C PRO A 423 34.26 -5.39 8.48
N ASP A 424 35.41 -5.42 7.82
CA ASP A 424 36.67 -4.90 8.36
C ASP A 424 36.97 -3.45 7.89
N ALA A 425 36.08 -2.88 7.05
CA ALA A 425 36.25 -1.49 6.59
C ALA A 425 36.09 -0.50 7.72
N ASP A 426 37.00 0.45 7.77
CA ASP A 426 36.86 1.62 8.61
C ASP A 426 35.75 2.58 8.05
N ARG A 427 35.42 3.58 8.83
CA ARG A 427 34.43 4.60 8.47
C ARG A 427 34.75 5.28 7.13
N ASP A 428 36.00 5.64 6.91
CA ASP A 428 36.41 6.43 5.75
C ASP A 428 36.26 5.59 4.46
N ARG A 429 36.61 4.31 4.52
CA ARG A 429 36.38 3.37 3.40
C ARG A 429 34.91 3.22 3.09
N MET A 430 34.05 3.05 4.11
CA MET A 430 32.60 2.94 3.93
C MET A 430 32.01 4.20 3.24
N LEU A 431 32.48 5.38 3.61
CA LEU A 431 32.03 6.64 2.99
C LEU A 431 32.47 6.75 1.53
N VAL A 432 33.67 6.30 1.19
CA VAL A 432 34.14 6.22 -0.19
C VAL A 432 33.30 5.26 -1.01
N ASP A 433 32.97 4.09 -0.47
CA ASP A 433 32.16 3.10 -1.15
C ASP A 433 30.70 3.59 -1.35
N ALA A 434 30.14 4.30 -0.36
CA ALA A 434 28.83 4.95 -0.47
C ALA A 434 28.81 6.03 -1.56
N GLU A 435 29.81 6.89 -1.62
CA GLU A 435 29.96 7.91 -2.68
C GLU A 435 30.11 7.25 -4.07
N ALA A 436 30.92 6.21 -4.17
CA ALA A 436 31.11 5.49 -5.43
C ALA A 436 29.81 4.87 -5.94
N GLU A 437 28.97 4.31 -5.06
CA GLU A 437 27.68 3.76 -5.45
C GLU A 437 26.68 4.85 -5.91
N LEU A 438 26.65 6.00 -5.23
CA LEU A 438 25.83 7.13 -5.65
C LEU A 438 26.26 7.69 -7.02
N LEU A 439 27.55 7.77 -7.29
CA LEU A 439 28.07 8.15 -8.60
C LEU A 439 27.72 7.11 -9.67
N ARG A 440 27.91 5.82 -9.37
CA ARG A 440 27.61 4.71 -10.28
C ARG A 440 26.14 4.65 -10.66
N SER A 441 25.25 4.93 -9.73
CA SER A 441 23.81 4.95 -9.95
C SER A 441 23.31 6.22 -10.69
N GLY A 442 24.19 7.19 -10.92
CA GLY A 442 23.81 8.49 -11.50
C GLY A 442 23.01 9.39 -10.57
N ALA A 443 22.98 9.08 -9.29
CA ALA A 443 22.28 9.86 -8.26
C ALA A 443 22.91 11.24 -8.07
N VAL A 444 24.24 11.32 -8.18
CA VAL A 444 25.05 12.51 -7.98
C VAL A 444 26.19 12.60 -8.98
N GLN A 445 26.81 13.77 -9.07
CA GLN A 445 27.99 14.07 -9.88
C GLN A 445 29.10 14.62 -8.98
N VAL A 446 30.34 14.55 -9.46
CA VAL A 446 31.49 15.19 -8.79
C VAL A 446 31.22 16.70 -8.62
N GLY A 447 31.41 17.20 -7.42
CA GLY A 447 31.12 18.59 -7.05
C GLY A 447 29.76 18.82 -6.40
N ASP A 448 28.82 17.86 -6.50
CA ASP A 448 27.53 17.95 -5.80
C ASP A 448 27.73 17.92 -4.27
N LEU A 449 26.90 18.68 -3.55
CA LEU A 449 26.83 18.61 -2.09
C LEU A 449 25.77 17.58 -1.70
N ILE A 450 26.13 16.68 -0.75
CA ILE A 450 25.24 15.64 -0.23
C ILE A 450 25.28 15.59 1.30
N VAL A 451 24.20 15.04 1.88
CA VAL A 451 24.15 14.67 3.30
C VAL A 451 24.23 13.17 3.42
N LEU A 452 25.17 12.68 4.22
CA LEU A 452 25.30 11.26 4.56
C LEU A 452 24.88 11.03 6.01
N SER A 453 24.08 9.99 6.28
CA SER A 453 23.76 9.55 7.64
C SER A 453 24.10 8.07 7.80
N PHE A 454 24.69 7.70 8.95
CA PHE A 454 25.11 6.35 9.25
C PHE A 454 25.20 6.11 10.76
N GLY A 455 25.38 4.86 11.15
CA GLY A 455 25.59 4.46 12.55
C GLY A 455 27.04 4.10 12.84
N GLU A 456 27.54 4.50 13.99
CA GLU A 456 28.81 4.05 14.57
C GLU A 456 28.53 3.39 15.94
N PRO A 457 28.92 2.12 16.14
CA PRO A 457 29.65 1.24 15.20
C PRO A 457 28.81 0.81 14.00
N ILE A 458 29.51 0.54 12.88
CA ILE A 458 28.90 0.14 11.62
C ILE A 458 28.18 -1.21 11.79
N GLY A 459 27.05 -1.39 11.10
CA GLY A 459 26.35 -2.67 11.07
C GLY A 459 25.36 -2.92 12.22
N VAL A 460 25.18 -1.97 13.14
CA VAL A 460 24.21 -2.09 14.23
C VAL A 460 22.85 -1.55 13.80
N PRO A 461 21.78 -2.39 13.72
CA PRO A 461 20.45 -1.93 13.39
C PRO A 461 19.92 -0.87 14.36
N GLY A 462 19.35 0.24 13.86
CA GLY A 462 18.83 1.34 14.68
C GLY A 462 19.92 2.23 15.30
N GLY A 463 21.19 2.02 14.95
CA GLY A 463 22.35 2.72 15.50
C GLY A 463 22.70 4.03 14.79
N THR A 464 21.85 4.58 13.92
CA THR A 464 22.14 5.84 13.23
C THR A 464 22.34 6.98 14.24
N ASN A 465 23.56 7.49 14.32
CA ASN A 465 23.98 8.50 15.30
C ASN A 465 24.90 9.58 14.71
N THR A 466 25.24 9.48 13.42
CA THR A 466 26.19 10.36 12.74
C THR A 466 25.59 10.92 11.46
N LEU A 467 25.88 12.21 11.24
CA LEU A 467 25.55 12.95 10.03
C LEU A 467 26.84 13.61 9.51
N LYS A 468 27.05 13.52 8.19
CA LYS A 468 28.18 14.18 7.52
C LYS A 468 27.70 14.90 6.26
N ILE A 469 28.17 16.12 6.04
CA ILE A 469 27.96 16.88 4.82
C ILE A 469 29.22 16.76 3.99
N VAL A 470 29.08 16.35 2.73
CA VAL A 470 30.21 15.98 1.87
C VAL A 470 30.01 16.61 0.50
N LYS A 471 31.10 17.13 -0.08
CA LYS A 471 31.16 17.46 -1.49
C LYS A 471 31.73 16.27 -2.25
N VAL A 472 30.98 15.75 -3.18
CA VAL A 472 31.31 14.54 -3.95
C VAL A 472 32.63 14.72 -4.70
N GLY A 473 33.57 13.79 -4.52
CA GLY A 473 34.91 13.81 -5.11
C GLY A 473 36.01 14.31 -4.18
N GLU A 474 35.70 14.95 -3.04
CA GLU A 474 36.75 15.47 -2.13
C GLU A 474 37.51 14.33 -1.42
N TYR A 475 36.86 13.19 -1.11
CA TYR A 475 37.52 12.02 -0.52
C TYR A 475 38.56 11.36 -1.42
N ARG A 476 38.39 11.44 -2.75
CA ARG A 476 39.34 10.85 -3.70
C ARG A 476 40.66 11.63 -3.75
N GLN A 477 40.66 12.91 -3.39
CA GLN A 477 41.88 13.73 -3.37
C GLN A 477 42.76 13.42 -2.16
N LEU A 478 42.19 12.99 -1.04
CA LEU A 478 42.94 12.63 0.17
C LEU A 478 43.66 11.30 0.06
N SER A 479 43.13 10.35 -0.74
CA SER A 479 43.75 9.02 -0.97
C SER A 479 44.87 9.00 -2.00
N THR A 480 45.09 10.10 -2.75
CA THR A 480 46.19 10.23 -3.73
C THR A 480 47.41 10.98 -3.19
N VAL A 481 47.40 11.38 -1.93
CA VAL A 481 48.46 12.17 -1.29
C VAL A 481 49.22 11.34 -0.21
N ILE A 482 49.06 10.02 -0.17
CA ILE A 482 49.84 9.11 0.67
C ILE A 482 50.69 8.21 -0.21
#